data_3b522091214675248a19deb4b979b9e8
#
_entry.id   3b522091214675248a19deb4b979b9e8
#
_cell.length_a   1.000
_cell.length_b   1.000
_cell.length_c   1.000
_cell.angle_alpha   90.00
_cell.angle_beta   90.00
_cell.angle_gamma   90.00
#
_symmetry.space_group_name_H-M   'P 1'
#
loop_
_entity.id
_entity.type
_entity.pdbx_description
1 polymer ?
#
loop_
_entity_poly.entity_id
_entity_poly.type
_entity_poly.pdbx_seq_one_letter_code
_entity_poly.pdbx_strand_id
1 'polypeptide(L)'
;MGPVDDAPRQEHEIEEIEFAEERERLRLSGIESRRGVRMTPELAAFVADVAGRLPTRKLVSLFLHVDTRKEKAGLFGRRTHTVRVCEEVGKGWELATFAPETGSGEHRLVLSSDGLLFEARRVDAAFHRGIPKEGGLTLVPTSEDVIALTPDLRSLFSDYLNPRTAT
;
A
#
# COMPACT_ATOMS: atom_id res chain seq x y z
N MET A 1 -25.09 -35.27 34.28
CA MET A 1 -24.68 -34.59 33.03
C MET A 1 -24.33 -33.15 33.39
N GLY A 2 -23.06 -32.84 33.42
CA GLY A 2 -22.59 -31.47 33.59
C GLY A 2 -22.82 -30.65 32.29
N PRO A 3 -22.88 -29.32 32.35
CA PRO A 3 -22.91 -28.50 31.15
C PRO A 3 -21.67 -28.80 30.32
N VAL A 4 -21.89 -29.19 29.07
CA VAL A 4 -20.83 -29.36 28.08
C VAL A 4 -20.16 -28.00 27.94
N ASP A 5 -18.86 -27.99 28.07
CA ASP A 5 -18.03 -26.78 28.00
C ASP A 5 -18.03 -26.24 26.55
N ASP A 6 -19.08 -25.49 26.18
CA ASP A 6 -19.27 -24.92 24.85
C ASP A 6 -18.46 -23.64 24.67
N ALA A 7 -17.86 -23.09 25.74
CA ALA A 7 -17.08 -21.87 25.72
C ALA A 7 -15.90 -21.88 24.71
N PRO A 8 -15.06 -22.93 24.62
CA PRO A 8 -13.95 -22.95 23.68
C PRO A 8 -14.40 -22.99 22.21
N ARG A 9 -15.58 -23.55 21.93
CA ARG A 9 -16.14 -23.59 20.58
C ARG A 9 -16.67 -22.23 20.15
N GLN A 10 -17.32 -21.51 21.06
CA GLN A 10 -17.83 -20.17 20.80
C GLN A 10 -16.71 -19.16 20.60
N GLU A 11 -15.64 -19.22 21.39
CA GLU A 11 -14.45 -18.37 21.20
C GLU A 11 -13.81 -18.60 19.84
N HIS A 12 -13.62 -19.85 19.43
CA HIS A 12 -13.04 -20.17 18.13
C HIS A 12 -13.93 -19.71 16.96
N GLU A 13 -15.24 -19.84 17.08
CA GLU A 13 -16.20 -19.37 16.06
C GLU A 13 -16.19 -17.85 15.93
N ILE A 14 -16.09 -17.12 17.04
CA ILE A 14 -15.96 -15.66 17.04
C ILE A 14 -14.65 -15.22 16.37
N GLU A 15 -13.53 -15.85 16.71
CA GLU A 15 -12.23 -15.57 16.08
C GLU A 15 -12.23 -15.81 14.56
N GLU A 16 -12.92 -16.84 14.10
CA GLU A 16 -13.05 -17.13 12.67
C GLU A 16 -13.90 -16.07 11.95
N ILE A 17 -14.98 -15.62 12.56
CA ILE A 17 -15.83 -14.56 12.01
C ILE A 17 -15.06 -13.25 11.93
N GLU A 18 -14.40 -12.84 13.02
CA GLU A 18 -13.58 -11.62 13.05
C GLU A 18 -12.46 -11.63 12.00
N PHE A 19 -11.81 -12.78 11.83
CA PHE A 19 -10.80 -12.93 10.80
C PHE A 19 -11.38 -12.82 9.39
N ALA A 20 -12.56 -13.40 9.14
CA ALA A 20 -13.21 -13.33 7.83
C ALA A 20 -13.64 -11.88 7.50
N GLU A 21 -14.18 -11.16 8.48
CA GLU A 21 -14.54 -9.75 8.33
C GLU A 21 -13.32 -8.87 8.06
N GLU A 22 -12.24 -9.05 8.82
CA GLU A 22 -11.00 -8.31 8.62
C GLU A 22 -10.39 -8.60 7.24
N ARG A 23 -10.39 -9.86 6.82
CA ARG A 23 -9.92 -10.27 5.49
C ARG A 23 -10.70 -9.59 4.37
N GLU A 24 -12.02 -9.54 4.48
CA GLU A 24 -12.88 -8.88 3.48
C GLU A 24 -12.66 -7.36 3.49
N ARG A 25 -12.55 -6.73 4.66
CA ARG A 25 -12.23 -5.32 4.79
C ARG A 25 -10.91 -4.97 4.10
N LEU A 26 -9.86 -5.77 4.32
CA LEU A 26 -8.56 -5.56 3.71
C LEU A 26 -8.58 -5.81 2.20
N ARG A 27 -9.39 -6.75 1.73
CA ARG A 27 -9.60 -6.99 0.30
C ARG A 27 -10.25 -5.80 -0.39
N LEU A 28 -11.28 -5.22 0.20
CA LEU A 28 -11.95 -4.02 -0.31
C LEU A 28 -11.00 -2.81 -0.31
N SER A 29 -10.23 -2.63 0.77
CA SER A 29 -9.19 -1.61 0.86
C SER A 29 -8.15 -1.75 -0.27
N GLY A 30 -7.77 -2.97 -0.63
CA GLY A 30 -6.88 -3.24 -1.77
C GLY A 30 -7.50 -2.80 -3.11
N ILE A 31 -8.79 -3.04 -3.31
CA ILE A 31 -9.49 -2.59 -4.51
C ILE A 31 -9.52 -1.06 -4.60
N GLU A 32 -9.80 -0.38 -3.48
CA GLU A 32 -9.78 1.08 -3.41
C GLU A 32 -8.39 1.65 -3.69
N SER A 33 -7.35 1.01 -3.17
CA SER A 33 -5.95 1.42 -3.39
C SER A 33 -5.55 1.42 -4.86
N ARG A 34 -6.13 0.56 -5.68
CA ARG A 34 -5.87 0.52 -7.13
C ARG A 34 -6.35 1.75 -7.89
N ARG A 35 -7.31 2.47 -7.34
CA ARG A 35 -7.88 3.65 -8.01
C ARG A 35 -6.91 4.81 -8.07
N GLY A 36 -5.94 4.85 -7.14
CA GLY A 36 -5.00 5.94 -7.03
C GLY A 36 -5.65 7.26 -6.59
N VAL A 37 -4.87 8.32 -6.65
CA VAL A 37 -5.28 9.67 -6.33
C VAL A 37 -6.21 10.19 -7.43
N ARG A 38 -7.33 10.80 -7.05
CA ARG A 38 -8.22 11.48 -8.00
C ARG A 38 -7.59 12.83 -8.39
N MET A 39 -7.46 13.05 -9.68
CA MET A 39 -6.76 14.22 -10.21
C MET A 39 -7.68 15.03 -11.10
N THR A 40 -7.45 16.36 -11.12
CA THR A 40 -8.00 17.20 -12.18
C THR A 40 -7.42 16.80 -13.54
N PRO A 41 -8.11 17.04 -14.66
CA PRO A 41 -7.60 16.75 -16.00
C PRO A 41 -6.23 17.39 -16.27
N GLU A 42 -5.99 18.60 -15.75
CA GLU A 42 -4.71 19.30 -15.88
C GLU A 42 -3.59 18.56 -15.16
N LEU A 43 -3.81 18.12 -13.91
CA LEU A 43 -2.83 17.34 -13.17
C LEU A 43 -2.59 15.97 -13.83
N ALA A 44 -3.63 15.30 -14.28
CA ALA A 44 -3.51 14.01 -14.96
C ALA A 44 -2.65 14.11 -16.22
N ALA A 45 -2.85 15.13 -17.06
CA ALA A 45 -2.03 15.37 -18.24
C ALA A 45 -0.59 15.68 -17.87
N PHE A 46 -0.37 16.48 -16.83
CA PHE A 46 0.97 16.83 -16.36
C PHE A 46 1.75 15.62 -15.84
N VAL A 47 1.16 14.78 -15.00
CA VAL A 47 1.85 13.60 -14.46
C VAL A 47 2.11 12.54 -15.53
N ALA A 48 1.23 12.40 -16.52
CA ALA A 48 1.46 11.50 -17.65
C ALA A 48 2.66 11.94 -18.50
N ASP A 49 2.79 13.25 -18.77
CA ASP A 49 3.94 13.81 -19.47
C ASP A 49 5.25 13.62 -18.67
N VAL A 50 5.21 13.88 -17.36
CA VAL A 50 6.37 13.69 -16.48
C VAL A 50 6.79 12.23 -16.43
N ALA A 51 5.85 11.29 -16.31
CA ALA A 51 6.16 9.85 -16.28
C ALA A 51 6.94 9.40 -17.52
N GLY A 52 6.60 9.94 -18.69
CA GLY A 52 7.31 9.67 -19.94
C GLY A 52 8.75 10.20 -19.98
N ARG A 53 9.13 11.11 -19.09
CA ARG A 53 10.45 11.76 -19.06
C ARG A 53 11.35 11.32 -17.91
N LEU A 54 10.81 10.63 -16.91
CA LEU A 54 11.57 10.19 -15.75
C LEU A 54 12.50 9.00 -16.07
N PRO A 55 13.68 8.94 -15.43
CA PRO A 55 14.62 7.85 -15.66
C PRO A 55 14.14 6.54 -15.08
N THR A 56 14.09 5.48 -15.89
CA THR A 56 13.62 4.14 -15.49
C THR A 56 14.48 3.46 -14.41
N ARG A 57 15.74 3.85 -14.25
CA ARG A 57 16.67 3.30 -13.26
C ARG A 57 16.26 3.54 -11.79
N LYS A 58 15.34 4.48 -11.54
CA LYS A 58 14.83 4.81 -10.19
C LYS A 58 13.45 4.20 -9.90
N LEU A 59 12.95 3.37 -10.78
CA LEU A 59 11.68 2.68 -10.58
C LEU A 59 11.78 1.68 -9.43
N VAL A 60 10.80 1.72 -8.55
CA VAL A 60 10.59 0.74 -7.48
C VAL A 60 9.33 -0.05 -7.76
N SER A 61 9.30 -1.30 -7.32
CA SER A 61 8.10 -2.14 -7.47
C SER A 61 7.01 -1.70 -6.51
N LEU A 62 5.78 -1.67 -7.01
CA LEU A 62 4.57 -1.33 -6.28
C LEU A 62 3.75 -2.59 -6.06
N PHE A 63 3.31 -2.79 -4.83
CA PHE A 63 2.56 -3.95 -4.40
C PHE A 63 1.16 -3.58 -3.97
N LEU A 64 0.24 -4.50 -4.14
CA LEU A 64 -1.12 -4.38 -3.65
C LEU A 64 -1.40 -5.53 -2.68
N HIS A 65 -2.05 -5.22 -1.57
CA HIS A 65 -2.58 -6.24 -0.68
C HIS A 65 -3.77 -6.94 -1.34
N VAL A 66 -3.67 -8.25 -1.52
CA VAL A 66 -4.68 -9.06 -2.23
C VAL A 66 -5.37 -10.09 -1.35
N ASP A 67 -4.72 -10.54 -0.29
CA ASP A 67 -5.27 -11.54 0.62
C ASP A 67 -4.61 -11.45 2.01
N THR A 68 -5.22 -12.12 2.97
CA THR A 68 -4.72 -12.26 4.33
C THR A 68 -4.80 -13.72 4.72
N ARG A 69 -3.74 -14.27 5.28
CA ARG A 69 -3.64 -15.68 5.68
C ARG A 69 -3.16 -15.81 7.11
N LYS A 70 -3.57 -16.89 7.75
CA LYS A 70 -2.99 -17.35 9.01
C LYS A 70 -1.87 -18.33 8.70
N GLU A 71 -0.69 -18.11 9.23
CA GLU A 71 0.46 -18.99 9.10
C GLU A 71 0.93 -19.46 10.46
N LYS A 72 1.37 -20.71 10.53
CA LYS A 72 1.96 -21.28 11.74
C LYS A 72 3.40 -20.81 11.88
N ALA A 73 3.76 -20.39 13.07
CA ALA A 73 5.10 -19.91 13.40
C ALA A 73 5.63 -20.54 14.69
N GLY A 74 6.96 -20.43 14.86
CA GLY A 74 7.69 -20.93 16.01
C GLY A 74 8.08 -22.40 15.91
N LEU A 75 8.90 -22.86 16.86
CA LEU A 75 9.25 -24.25 17.00
C LEU A 75 7.97 -25.10 17.18
N PHE A 76 7.79 -26.10 16.32
CA PHE A 76 6.63 -26.98 16.30
C PHE A 76 5.29 -26.35 15.86
N GLY A 77 5.28 -25.17 15.25
CA GLY A 77 4.06 -24.56 14.71
C GLY A 77 2.97 -24.25 15.76
N ARG A 78 3.37 -23.99 17.01
CA ARG A 78 2.44 -23.75 18.12
C ARG A 78 1.83 -22.36 18.15
N ARG A 79 2.38 -21.41 17.38
CA ARG A 79 1.85 -20.04 17.28
C ARG A 79 1.31 -19.82 15.89
N THR A 80 0.19 -19.12 15.81
CA THR A 80 -0.39 -18.66 14.54
C THR A 80 -0.26 -17.15 14.47
N HIS A 81 0.20 -16.63 13.34
CA HIS A 81 0.22 -15.20 13.09
C HIS A 81 -0.43 -14.90 11.74
N THR A 82 -0.92 -13.69 11.60
CA THR A 82 -1.57 -13.22 10.39
C THR A 82 -0.53 -12.58 9.47
N VAL A 83 -0.50 -13.01 8.23
CA VAL A 83 0.33 -12.42 7.18
C VAL A 83 -0.53 -11.84 6.07
N ARG A 84 -0.09 -10.72 5.52
CA ARG A 84 -0.70 -10.09 4.35
C ARG A 84 -0.04 -10.61 3.09
N VAL A 85 -0.85 -11.00 2.11
CA VAL A 85 -0.36 -11.45 0.81
C VAL A 85 -0.44 -10.26 -0.15
N CYS A 86 0.69 -9.95 -0.78
CA CYS A 86 0.82 -8.84 -1.71
C CYS A 86 1.26 -9.35 -3.08
N GLU A 87 0.79 -8.67 -4.12
CA GLU A 87 1.19 -8.92 -5.51
C GLU A 87 1.76 -7.64 -6.11
N GLU A 88 2.79 -7.78 -6.94
CA GLU A 88 3.33 -6.67 -7.71
C GLU A 88 2.31 -6.24 -8.77
N VAL A 89 1.95 -4.96 -8.74
CA VAL A 89 0.94 -4.39 -9.64
C VAL A 89 1.52 -3.38 -10.62
N GLY A 90 2.79 -3.05 -10.48
CA GLY A 90 3.48 -2.12 -11.36
C GLY A 90 4.75 -1.59 -10.76
N LYS A 91 5.29 -0.56 -11.38
CA LYS A 91 6.48 0.17 -10.94
C LYS A 91 6.22 1.66 -10.96
N GLY A 92 6.94 2.38 -10.13
CA GLY A 92 6.79 3.83 -10.04
C GLY A 92 7.98 4.50 -9.37
N TRP A 93 7.91 5.82 -9.27
CA TRP A 93 8.89 6.66 -8.59
C TRP A 93 8.33 7.19 -7.29
N GLU A 94 9.11 7.03 -6.23
CA GLU A 94 8.81 7.60 -4.93
C GLU A 94 9.14 9.09 -4.95
N LEU A 95 8.12 9.96 -4.84
CA LEU A 95 8.26 11.41 -5.01
C LEU A 95 8.47 12.14 -3.69
N ALA A 96 7.66 11.82 -2.69
CA ALA A 96 7.67 12.50 -1.41
C ALA A 96 7.19 11.58 -0.29
N THR A 97 7.58 11.94 0.92
CA THR A 97 7.15 11.31 2.16
C THR A 97 6.36 12.30 2.97
N PHE A 98 5.26 11.88 3.57
CA PHE A 98 4.39 12.73 4.39
C PHE A 98 3.72 11.94 5.52
N ALA A 99 3.28 12.65 6.56
CA ALA A 99 2.44 12.08 7.61
C ALA A 99 0.96 12.27 7.22
N PRO A 100 0.15 11.19 7.17
CA PRO A 100 -1.27 11.32 6.88
C PRO A 100 -2.00 12.04 8.03
N GLU A 101 -3.08 12.75 7.71
CA GLU A 101 -3.92 13.41 8.71
C GLU A 101 -4.58 12.41 9.66
N THR A 102 -4.91 11.22 9.14
CA THR A 102 -5.51 10.12 9.89
C THR A 102 -4.68 8.86 9.75
N GLY A 103 -4.48 8.16 10.85
CA GLY A 103 -3.70 6.93 10.88
C GLY A 103 -2.29 7.11 11.43
N SER A 104 -1.54 6.03 11.48
CA SER A 104 -0.17 5.99 11.99
C SER A 104 0.81 5.65 10.88
N GLY A 105 1.99 6.21 10.99
CA GLY A 105 3.11 5.90 10.10
C GLY A 105 3.27 6.90 8.95
N GLU A 106 4.30 6.66 8.18
CA GLU A 106 4.73 7.53 7.10
C GLU A 106 4.16 7.02 5.78
N HIS A 107 3.49 7.91 5.05
CA HIS A 107 3.01 7.65 3.70
C HIS A 107 3.94 8.24 2.66
N ARG A 108 3.86 7.72 1.46
CA ARG A 108 4.66 8.13 0.31
C ARG A 108 3.76 8.44 -0.88
N LEU A 109 4.04 9.55 -1.53
CA LEU A 109 3.44 9.84 -2.82
C LEU A 109 4.27 9.16 -3.90
N VAL A 110 3.61 8.40 -4.75
CA VAL A 110 4.26 7.62 -5.81
C VAL A 110 3.63 7.95 -7.16
N LEU A 111 4.47 8.20 -8.15
CA LEU A 111 4.06 8.28 -9.55
C LEU A 111 4.32 6.93 -10.21
N SER A 112 3.27 6.27 -10.69
CA SER A 112 3.44 5.03 -11.47
C SER A 112 4.02 5.30 -12.87
N SER A 113 4.64 4.29 -13.44
CA SER A 113 5.12 4.36 -14.82
C SER A 113 4.02 4.61 -15.85
N ASP A 114 2.77 4.33 -15.49
CA ASP A 114 1.59 4.58 -16.32
C ASP A 114 1.02 6.01 -16.18
N GLY A 115 1.65 6.84 -15.36
CA GLY A 115 1.25 8.25 -15.19
C GLY A 115 0.10 8.45 -14.21
N LEU A 116 -0.03 7.61 -13.21
CA LEU A 116 -1.01 7.72 -12.12
C LEU A 116 -0.30 8.01 -10.80
N LEU A 117 -0.93 8.80 -9.94
CA LEU A 117 -0.46 9.04 -8.57
C LEU A 117 -1.12 8.07 -7.60
N PHE A 118 -0.32 7.58 -6.66
CA PHE A 118 -0.78 6.71 -5.58
C PHE A 118 -0.20 7.15 -4.25
N GLU A 119 -0.91 6.80 -3.19
CA GLU A 119 -0.32 6.77 -1.85
C GLU A 119 0.16 5.35 -1.56
N ALA A 120 1.31 5.24 -0.92
CA ALA A 120 1.91 3.97 -0.56
C ALA A 120 2.53 4.03 0.83
N ARG A 121 2.75 2.87 1.43
CA ARG A 121 3.51 2.71 2.66
C ARG A 121 4.67 1.76 2.43
N ARG A 122 5.81 2.07 3.04
CA ARG A 122 6.90 1.11 3.09
C ARG A 122 6.55 0.00 4.09
N VAL A 123 6.72 -1.23 3.66
CA VAL A 123 6.49 -2.42 4.47
C VAL A 123 7.70 -3.34 4.39
N ASP A 124 7.95 -4.07 5.45
CA ASP A 124 8.96 -5.13 5.47
C ASP A 124 8.35 -6.50 5.11
N ALA A 125 9.21 -7.47 4.85
CA ALA A 125 8.80 -8.81 4.47
C ALA A 125 8.37 -9.69 5.66
N ALA A 126 8.49 -9.23 6.91
CA ALA A 126 8.26 -10.06 8.09
C ALA A 126 6.81 -10.55 8.20
N PHE A 127 5.85 -9.64 7.97
CA PHE A 127 4.41 -9.94 8.03
C PHE A 127 3.72 -9.85 6.67
N HIS A 128 4.51 -9.81 5.59
CA HIS A 128 4.02 -9.69 4.22
C HIS A 128 4.60 -10.84 3.38
N ARG A 129 3.78 -11.39 2.50
CA ARG A 129 4.19 -12.39 1.51
C ARG A 129 4.07 -11.80 0.12
N GLY A 130 5.00 -12.18 -0.76
CA GLY A 130 5.10 -11.61 -2.11
C GLY A 130 5.93 -10.34 -2.20
N ILE A 131 6.44 -9.82 -1.08
CA ILE A 131 7.34 -8.66 -1.02
C ILE A 131 8.78 -9.15 -0.86
N PRO A 132 9.77 -8.54 -1.55
CA PRO A 132 11.19 -8.87 -1.40
C PRO A 132 11.69 -8.67 0.05
N LYS A 133 12.79 -9.34 0.40
CA LYS A 133 13.39 -9.25 1.75
C LYS A 133 13.77 -7.83 2.16
N GLU A 134 14.19 -7.01 1.21
CA GLU A 134 14.52 -5.60 1.38
C GLU A 134 13.28 -4.71 1.62
N GLY A 135 12.11 -5.30 1.56
CA GLY A 135 10.85 -4.57 1.70
C GLY A 135 10.32 -4.04 0.38
N GLY A 136 9.22 -3.32 0.42
CA GLY A 136 8.57 -2.76 -0.75
C GLY A 136 7.60 -1.64 -0.42
N LEU A 137 7.02 -1.05 -1.45
CA LEU A 137 5.98 -0.05 -1.34
C LEU A 137 4.63 -0.69 -1.62
N THR A 138 3.75 -0.70 -0.62
CA THR A 138 2.40 -1.22 -0.75
C THR A 138 1.42 -0.06 -0.89
N LEU A 139 0.61 -0.10 -1.93
CA LEU A 139 -0.42 0.90 -2.18
C LEU A 139 -1.45 0.89 -1.05
N VAL A 140 -1.90 2.08 -0.67
CA VAL A 140 -2.95 2.28 0.33
C VAL A 140 -4.09 3.10 -0.26
N PRO A 141 -5.32 3.00 0.29
CA PRO A 141 -6.41 3.84 -0.15
C PRO A 141 -6.07 5.32 0.01
N THR A 142 -6.42 6.11 -1.00
CA THR A 142 -6.28 7.57 -0.98
C THR A 142 -7.56 8.24 -0.52
N SER A 143 -7.46 9.51 -0.13
CA SER A 143 -8.64 10.37 0.06
C SER A 143 -9.49 10.43 -1.22
N GLU A 144 -10.81 10.59 -1.07
CA GLU A 144 -11.71 10.80 -2.20
C GLU A 144 -11.60 12.23 -2.80
N ASP A 145 -10.83 13.10 -2.18
CA ASP A 145 -10.62 14.45 -2.65
C ASP A 145 -9.91 14.49 -4.01
N VAL A 146 -10.34 15.40 -4.85
CA VAL A 146 -9.72 15.65 -6.15
C VAL A 146 -8.54 16.60 -5.98
N ILE A 147 -7.35 16.15 -6.32
CA ILE A 147 -6.12 16.95 -6.25
C ILE A 147 -5.94 17.73 -7.56
N ALA A 148 -5.65 19.02 -7.43
CA ALA A 148 -5.32 19.90 -8.54
C ALA A 148 -3.82 20.12 -8.63
N LEU A 149 -3.35 20.53 -9.80
CA LEU A 149 -1.96 20.90 -10.02
C LEU A 149 -1.64 22.21 -9.29
N THR A 150 -0.76 22.15 -8.31
CA THR A 150 -0.28 23.28 -7.52
C THR A 150 1.17 23.63 -7.87
N PRO A 151 1.65 24.87 -7.56
CA PRO A 151 3.06 25.22 -7.69
C PRO A 151 3.99 24.28 -6.93
N ASP A 152 3.59 23.82 -5.74
CA ASP A 152 4.38 22.90 -4.90
C ASP A 152 4.53 21.53 -5.58
N LEU A 153 3.45 20.99 -6.15
CA LEU A 153 3.52 19.76 -6.93
C LEU A 153 4.41 19.93 -8.17
N ARG A 154 4.30 21.04 -8.88
CA ARG A 154 5.20 21.34 -10.02
C ARG A 154 6.66 21.37 -9.59
N SER A 155 6.97 22.00 -8.47
CA SER A 155 8.33 22.06 -7.92
C SER A 155 8.85 20.67 -7.59
N LEU A 156 8.03 19.85 -6.91
CA LEU A 156 8.38 18.47 -6.56
C LEU A 156 8.78 17.64 -7.79
N PHE A 157 8.02 17.74 -8.87
CA PHE A 157 8.34 17.03 -10.10
C PHE A 157 9.57 17.63 -10.82
N SER A 158 9.78 18.92 -10.73
CA SER A 158 10.96 19.58 -11.30
C SER A 158 12.25 19.12 -10.64
N ASP A 159 12.23 18.92 -9.32
CA ASP A 159 13.38 18.37 -8.56
C ASP A 159 13.72 16.94 -9.00
N TYR A 160 12.72 16.15 -9.34
CA TYR A 160 12.90 14.81 -9.89
C TYR A 160 13.45 14.79 -11.32
N LEU A 161 13.01 15.72 -12.15
CA LEU A 161 13.46 15.85 -13.55
C LEU A 161 14.88 16.43 -13.64
N ASN A 162 15.27 17.29 -12.70
CA ASN A 162 16.55 17.99 -12.68
C ASN A 162 17.36 17.67 -11.41
N PRO A 163 17.93 16.46 -11.27
CA PRO A 163 18.63 16.03 -10.05
C PRO A 163 19.95 16.80 -9.77
N ARG A 164 20.23 17.87 -10.49
CA ARG A 164 21.49 18.64 -10.35
C ARG A 164 21.48 19.66 -9.20
N THR A 165 20.37 19.84 -8.51
CA THR A 165 20.24 20.84 -7.43
C THR A 165 20.25 20.27 -6.02
N ALA A 166 20.44 18.96 -5.85
CA ALA A 166 20.66 18.35 -4.53
C ALA A 166 22.16 18.21 -4.25
N THR A 167 22.75 19.30 -3.81
CA THR A 167 24.09 19.32 -3.19
C THR A 167 23.93 19.48 -1.69
#